data_41d38523a2a3d6cc0444b1e735551d1a
#
_entry.id   41d38523a2a3d6cc0444b1e735551d1a
#
_cell.length_a   1.000
_cell.length_b   1.000
_cell.length_c   1.000
_cell.angle_alpha   90.00
_cell.angle_beta   90.00
_cell.angle_gamma   90.00
#
_symmetry.space_group_name_H-M   'P 1'
#
loop_
_entity.id
_entity.type
_entity.pdbx_description
1 polymer ?
#
loop_
_entity_poly.entity_id
_entity_poly.type
_entity_poly.pdbx_seq_one_letter_code
_entity_poly.pdbx_strand_id
1 'polypeptide(L)'
;MKFLIKFFLPFLMIGIMSPAFSATLKWSMPGDSLTLDPHAQNEGPTHMVSRQVYESLVTRTVDMSIQPQLATSWTTTDPETWVFQIRDGVVFSDGSPLKASDVVFSINRALSGASDVKELIDSITSVKSTFNNQVEIKTDGPNPILLNQLSQIFIMSEAWSKKNGCEQSQDYDASQETYCSINAMGTGPFVITLREQNTRTVFERNNSWWGDQSQHNLDKIELLPILSLIHI
;
A
#
# COMPACT_ATOMS: atom_id res chain seq x y z
N MET A 1 3.87 72.00 34.48
CA MET A 1 4.21 71.12 33.35
C MET A 1 4.27 69.75 33.88
N LYS A 2 3.16 68.92 33.70
CA LYS A 2 3.08 67.57 34.23
C LYS A 2 3.35 66.58 33.08
N PHE A 3 4.44 65.81 33.17
CA PHE A 3 4.79 64.78 32.24
C PHE A 3 4.00 63.48 32.62
N LEU A 4 3.12 63.05 31.74
CA LEU A 4 2.47 61.72 31.85
C LEU A 4 3.35 60.69 31.13
N ILE A 5 3.97 59.79 31.90
CA ILE A 5 4.67 58.61 31.37
C ILE A 5 3.61 57.52 31.14
N LYS A 6 3.33 57.23 29.85
CA LYS A 6 2.50 56.09 29.45
C LYS A 6 3.35 54.83 29.53
N PHE A 7 3.09 53.96 30.49
CA PHE A 7 3.65 52.60 30.57
C PHE A 7 2.94 51.74 29.54
N PHE A 8 3.69 51.33 28.50
CA PHE A 8 3.25 50.31 27.53
C PHE A 8 3.64 48.95 28.07
N LEU A 9 2.66 48.17 28.58
CA LEU A 9 2.87 46.80 29.02
C LEU A 9 2.80 45.88 27.79
N PRO A 10 3.88 45.15 27.39
CA PRO A 10 3.81 44.20 26.30
C PRO A 10 3.00 43.00 26.78
N PHE A 11 1.87 42.74 26.13
CA PHE A 11 1.05 41.54 26.36
C PHE A 11 1.78 40.33 25.74
N LEU A 12 2.46 39.57 26.58
CA LEU A 12 3.12 38.30 26.18
C LEU A 12 2.03 37.25 25.94
N MET A 13 1.68 37.04 24.68
CA MET A 13 0.77 35.95 24.26
C MET A 13 1.48 34.63 24.42
N ILE A 14 1.34 33.98 25.57
CA ILE A 14 1.77 32.59 25.78
C ILE A 14 0.80 31.72 24.99
N GLY A 15 1.21 31.29 23.80
CA GLY A 15 0.50 30.28 23.04
C GLY A 15 0.46 28.98 23.85
N ILE A 16 -0.72 28.58 24.31
CA ILE A 16 -0.94 27.26 24.92
C ILE A 16 -0.79 26.25 23.79
N MET A 17 0.40 25.65 23.65
CA MET A 17 0.59 24.46 22.83
C MET A 17 -0.16 23.31 23.54
N SER A 18 -1.37 23.03 23.08
CA SER A 18 -2.05 21.80 23.49
C SER A 18 -1.17 20.61 23.07
N PRO A 19 -0.88 19.64 23.95
CA PRO A 19 -0.16 18.45 23.54
C PRO A 19 -1.03 17.74 22.50
N ALA A 20 -0.48 17.56 21.29
CA ALA A 20 -1.11 16.72 20.28
C ALA A 20 -0.97 15.27 20.78
N PHE A 21 -2.07 14.71 21.29
CA PHE A 21 -2.10 13.28 21.61
C PHE A 21 -2.11 12.50 20.29
N SER A 22 -1.13 11.64 20.10
CA SER A 22 -1.09 10.69 18.98
C SER A 22 -2.30 9.77 19.04
N ALA A 23 -3.10 9.76 17.98
CA ALA A 23 -4.29 8.90 17.89
C ALA A 23 -3.85 7.48 17.49
N THR A 24 -3.90 6.56 18.46
CA THR A 24 -3.55 5.16 18.26
C THR A 24 -4.79 4.28 18.22
N LEU A 25 -4.95 3.52 17.12
CA LEU A 25 -5.95 2.45 17.02
C LEU A 25 -5.30 1.12 17.42
N LYS A 26 -5.91 0.42 18.37
CA LYS A 26 -5.62 -0.99 18.64
C LYS A 26 -6.60 -1.85 17.86
N TRP A 27 -6.10 -2.68 17.00
CA TRP A 27 -6.88 -3.54 16.12
C TRP A 27 -6.50 -5.00 16.33
N SER A 28 -7.49 -5.87 16.37
CA SER A 28 -7.27 -7.32 16.50
C SER A 28 -7.98 -8.05 15.39
N MET A 29 -7.37 -9.11 14.90
CA MET A 29 -7.95 -9.99 13.89
C MET A 29 -7.62 -11.47 14.21
N PRO A 30 -8.44 -12.43 13.74
CA PRO A 30 -8.13 -13.85 13.87
C PRO A 30 -6.90 -14.20 13.01
N GLY A 31 -5.84 -14.66 13.65
CA GLY A 31 -4.57 -14.97 13.00
C GLY A 31 -3.72 -13.74 12.72
N ASP A 32 -2.52 -13.98 12.22
CA ASP A 32 -1.56 -12.96 11.82
C ASP A 32 -1.31 -13.04 10.31
N SER A 33 -0.76 -11.98 9.72
CA SER A 33 -0.21 -12.04 8.37
C SER A 33 0.91 -13.08 8.30
N LEU A 34 0.88 -13.95 7.33
CA LEU A 34 1.89 -14.99 7.14
C LEU A 34 3.21 -14.41 6.65
N THR A 35 3.14 -13.34 5.87
CA THR A 35 4.28 -12.66 5.25
C THR A 35 3.96 -11.19 5.03
N LEU A 36 4.99 -10.36 4.83
CA LEU A 36 4.84 -8.99 4.32
C LEU A 36 5.04 -8.89 2.80
N ASP A 37 5.42 -10.00 2.14
CA ASP A 37 5.47 -10.08 0.68
C ASP A 37 4.04 -10.12 0.12
N PRO A 38 3.59 -9.08 -0.60
CA PRO A 38 2.18 -8.95 -0.99
C PRO A 38 1.73 -9.92 -2.09
N HIS A 39 2.67 -10.68 -2.68
CA HIS A 39 2.37 -11.65 -3.74
C HIS A 39 2.55 -13.11 -3.30
N ALA A 40 3.10 -13.34 -2.10
CA ALA A 40 3.45 -14.68 -1.65
C ALA A 40 2.30 -15.46 -1.02
N GLN A 41 1.22 -14.78 -0.61
CA GLN A 41 0.07 -15.42 0.01
C GLN A 41 -1.24 -14.72 -0.38
N ASN A 42 -2.28 -15.52 -0.66
CA ASN A 42 -3.61 -15.04 -1.04
C ASN A 42 -4.63 -15.37 0.07
N GLU A 43 -4.40 -14.84 1.27
CA GLU A 43 -5.27 -15.07 2.43
C GLU A 43 -5.63 -13.76 3.14
N GLY A 44 -6.74 -13.77 3.91
CA GLY A 44 -7.35 -12.58 4.49
C GLY A 44 -6.42 -11.72 5.36
N PRO A 45 -5.77 -12.28 6.39
CA PRO A 45 -4.87 -11.55 7.27
C PRO A 45 -3.70 -10.87 6.54
N THR A 46 -3.04 -11.55 5.58
CA THR A 46 -1.96 -10.94 4.78
C THR A 46 -2.49 -9.81 3.91
N HIS A 47 -3.65 -9.98 3.26
CA HIS A 47 -4.29 -8.91 2.50
C HIS A 47 -4.66 -7.69 3.37
N MET A 48 -5.17 -7.90 4.59
CA MET A 48 -5.51 -6.81 5.51
C MET A 48 -4.28 -5.99 5.91
N VAL A 49 -3.16 -6.64 6.19
CA VAL A 49 -1.88 -5.98 6.50
C VAL A 49 -1.34 -5.27 5.26
N SER A 50 -1.32 -5.95 4.12
CA SER A 50 -0.80 -5.42 2.86
C SER A 50 -1.52 -4.15 2.42
N ARG A 51 -2.85 -4.07 2.56
CA ARG A 51 -3.66 -2.88 2.20
C ARG A 51 -3.34 -1.63 3.02
N GLN A 52 -2.67 -1.75 4.16
CA GLN A 52 -2.24 -0.58 4.93
C GLN A 52 -0.97 0.03 4.35
N VAL A 53 -0.14 -0.77 3.67
CA VAL A 53 1.21 -0.41 3.21
C VAL A 53 1.29 -0.26 1.71
N TYR A 54 0.63 -1.15 0.98
CA TYR A 54 0.65 -1.19 -0.49
C TYR A 54 -0.67 -0.73 -1.07
N GLU A 55 -0.61 -0.29 -2.31
CA GLU A 55 -1.78 0.06 -3.11
C GLU A 55 -1.75 -0.68 -4.46
N SER A 56 -2.91 -0.80 -5.08
CA SER A 56 -3.11 -1.42 -6.38
C SER A 56 -3.46 -0.38 -7.45
N LEU A 57 -3.57 -0.78 -8.71
CA LEU A 57 -3.98 0.15 -9.79
C LEU A 57 -5.36 0.74 -9.54
N VAL A 58 -6.28 -0.10 -9.10
CA VAL A 58 -7.67 0.24 -8.78
C VAL A 58 -8.05 -0.35 -7.44
N THR A 59 -9.01 0.23 -6.75
CA THR A 59 -9.51 -0.30 -5.47
C THR A 59 -10.99 -0.60 -5.54
N ARG A 60 -11.48 -1.41 -4.60
CA ARG A 60 -12.92 -1.66 -4.40
C ARG A 60 -13.42 -0.89 -3.20
N THR A 61 -14.55 -0.23 -3.37
CA THR A 61 -15.28 0.42 -2.28
C THR A 61 -16.12 -0.60 -1.49
N VAL A 62 -16.75 -0.15 -0.42
CA VAL A 62 -17.61 -0.99 0.43
C VAL A 62 -18.80 -1.59 -0.34
N ASP A 63 -19.32 -0.88 -1.34
CA ASP A 63 -20.38 -1.34 -2.24
C ASP A 63 -19.86 -2.17 -3.42
N MET A 64 -18.58 -2.56 -3.39
CA MET A 64 -17.88 -3.37 -4.38
C MET A 64 -17.65 -2.67 -5.73
N SER A 65 -17.91 -1.38 -5.86
CA SER A 65 -17.59 -0.62 -7.06
C SER A 65 -16.08 -0.42 -7.21
N ILE A 66 -15.61 -0.41 -8.47
CA ILE A 66 -14.20 -0.16 -8.77
C ILE A 66 -13.96 1.35 -8.83
N GLN A 67 -12.89 1.78 -8.15
CA GLN A 67 -12.46 3.17 -8.11
C GLN A 67 -10.98 3.29 -8.51
N PRO A 68 -10.57 4.44 -9.11
CA PRO A 68 -9.17 4.76 -9.34
C PRO A 68 -8.36 4.74 -8.03
N GLN A 69 -7.12 4.21 -8.09
CA GLN A 69 -6.15 4.30 -7.01
C GLN A 69 -4.80 4.75 -7.59
N LEU A 70 -3.82 3.88 -7.83
CA LEU A 70 -2.57 4.26 -8.50
C LEU A 70 -2.76 4.50 -10.00
N ALA A 71 -3.80 3.95 -10.62
CA ALA A 71 -4.28 4.41 -11.93
C ALA A 71 -5.35 5.49 -11.75
N THR A 72 -5.26 6.58 -12.50
CA THR A 72 -6.25 7.68 -12.50
C THR A 72 -7.42 7.40 -13.44
N SER A 73 -7.18 6.62 -14.48
CA SER A 73 -8.17 6.20 -15.47
C SER A 73 -7.67 4.99 -16.25
N TRP A 74 -8.58 4.34 -16.95
CA TRP A 74 -8.27 3.24 -17.87
C TRP A 74 -9.23 3.26 -19.06
N THR A 75 -8.78 2.70 -20.16
CA THR A 75 -9.56 2.51 -21.40
C THR A 75 -9.25 1.13 -21.97
N THR A 76 -10.22 0.60 -22.72
CA THR A 76 -9.99 -0.59 -23.56
C THR A 76 -9.86 -0.14 -25.01
N THR A 77 -8.78 -0.51 -25.67
CA THR A 77 -8.55 -0.23 -27.10
C THR A 77 -9.18 -1.30 -27.98
N ASP A 78 -9.27 -2.52 -27.46
CA ASP A 78 -9.96 -3.67 -27.99
C ASP A 78 -10.37 -4.60 -26.82
N PRO A 79 -11.13 -5.70 -27.04
CA PRO A 79 -11.62 -6.56 -25.94
C PRO A 79 -10.54 -7.19 -25.06
N GLU A 80 -9.29 -7.25 -25.52
CA GLU A 80 -8.17 -7.92 -24.85
C GLU A 80 -7.10 -6.93 -24.36
N THR A 81 -7.19 -5.64 -24.73
CA THR A 81 -6.14 -4.66 -24.44
C THR A 81 -6.67 -3.52 -23.57
N TRP A 82 -6.07 -3.37 -22.41
CA TRP A 82 -6.36 -2.35 -21.42
C TRP A 82 -5.17 -1.39 -21.29
N VAL A 83 -5.45 -0.08 -21.27
CA VAL A 83 -4.45 0.97 -21.06
C VAL A 83 -4.81 1.77 -19.82
N PHE A 84 -3.88 1.80 -18.86
CA PHE A 84 -4.02 2.48 -17.58
C PHE A 84 -3.14 3.73 -17.55
N GLN A 85 -3.69 4.87 -17.16
CA GLN A 85 -2.94 6.09 -16.88
C GLN A 85 -2.47 6.06 -15.43
N ILE A 86 -1.16 6.02 -15.19
CA ILE A 86 -0.60 5.98 -13.85
C ILE A 86 -0.59 7.38 -13.25
N ARG A 87 -0.90 7.48 -11.96
CA ARG A 87 -0.96 8.72 -11.20
C ARG A 87 0.43 9.32 -11.06
N ASP A 88 0.55 10.61 -11.38
CA ASP A 88 1.77 11.38 -11.17
C ASP A 88 1.88 11.85 -9.71
N GLY A 89 3.12 12.06 -9.25
CA GLY A 89 3.41 12.61 -7.93
C GLY A 89 3.27 11.64 -6.76
N VAL A 90 2.94 10.37 -7.01
CA VAL A 90 2.96 9.32 -5.98
C VAL A 90 4.40 8.97 -5.65
N VAL A 91 4.70 8.81 -4.36
CA VAL A 91 5.99 8.33 -3.87
C VAL A 91 5.81 7.10 -2.98
N PHE A 92 6.79 6.23 -2.99
CA PHE A 92 6.92 5.17 -2.00
C PHE A 92 7.32 5.75 -0.64
N SER A 93 7.22 4.96 0.41
CA SER A 93 7.52 5.40 1.79
C SER A 93 8.99 5.80 2.01
N ASP A 94 9.90 5.42 1.11
CA ASP A 94 11.30 5.87 1.10
C ASP A 94 11.51 7.18 0.32
N GLY A 95 10.44 7.78 -0.22
CA GLY A 95 10.46 9.00 -1.03
C GLY A 95 10.76 8.79 -2.50
N SER A 96 11.06 7.58 -2.96
CA SER A 96 11.27 7.28 -4.38
C SER A 96 9.95 7.39 -5.17
N PRO A 97 9.98 7.95 -6.41
CA PRO A 97 8.75 8.14 -7.18
C PRO A 97 8.24 6.82 -7.77
N LEU A 98 6.90 6.67 -7.75
CA LEU A 98 6.22 5.61 -8.51
C LEU A 98 6.33 5.87 -10.01
N LYS A 99 6.63 4.82 -10.77
CA LYS A 99 6.73 4.84 -12.24
C LYS A 99 5.91 3.71 -12.86
N ALA A 100 5.55 3.86 -14.12
CA ALA A 100 4.92 2.79 -14.88
C ALA A 100 5.75 1.49 -14.90
N SER A 101 7.09 1.57 -14.79
CA SER A 101 7.96 0.39 -14.68
C SER A 101 7.73 -0.41 -13.39
N ASP A 102 7.37 0.25 -12.27
CA ASP A 102 7.06 -0.43 -11.01
C ASP A 102 5.79 -1.27 -11.13
N VAL A 103 4.80 -0.77 -11.89
CA VAL A 103 3.58 -1.50 -12.22
C VAL A 103 3.88 -2.72 -13.07
N VAL A 104 4.68 -2.55 -14.14
CA VAL A 104 5.10 -3.65 -15.01
C VAL A 104 5.86 -4.71 -14.22
N PHE A 105 6.81 -4.29 -13.38
CA PHE A 105 7.55 -5.17 -12.49
C PHE A 105 6.61 -5.95 -11.58
N SER A 106 5.69 -5.28 -10.90
CA SER A 106 4.82 -5.89 -9.90
C SER A 106 3.87 -6.91 -10.49
N ILE A 107 3.25 -6.62 -11.65
CA ILE A 107 2.35 -7.56 -12.32
C ILE A 107 3.13 -8.78 -12.83
N ASN A 108 4.30 -8.57 -13.45
CA ASN A 108 5.15 -9.70 -13.89
C ASN A 108 5.64 -10.55 -12.71
N ARG A 109 5.96 -9.91 -11.57
CA ARG A 109 6.33 -10.61 -10.33
C ARG A 109 5.15 -11.42 -9.78
N ALA A 110 3.94 -10.85 -9.78
CA ALA A 110 2.72 -11.54 -9.37
C ALA A 110 2.36 -12.74 -10.28
N LEU A 111 2.74 -12.70 -11.56
CA LEU A 111 2.57 -13.79 -12.52
C LEU A 111 3.66 -14.89 -12.41
N SER A 112 4.74 -14.63 -11.68
CA SER A 112 5.91 -15.51 -11.68
C SER A 112 5.89 -16.54 -10.56
N GLY A 113 6.60 -17.67 -10.79
CA GLY A 113 7.08 -18.65 -9.83
C GLY A 113 6.13 -19.04 -8.71
N ALA A 114 6.52 -18.75 -7.48
CA ALA A 114 5.86 -19.09 -6.24
C ALA A 114 4.80 -18.08 -5.77
N SER A 115 4.29 -17.24 -6.66
CA SER A 115 3.25 -16.26 -6.32
C SER A 115 1.88 -16.93 -6.16
N ASP A 116 1.27 -16.80 -4.99
CA ASP A 116 -0.08 -17.31 -4.70
C ASP A 116 -1.21 -16.45 -5.31
N VAL A 117 -0.89 -15.26 -5.79
CA VAL A 117 -1.85 -14.38 -6.49
C VAL A 117 -1.83 -14.57 -8.01
N LYS A 118 -0.96 -15.44 -8.53
CA LYS A 118 -0.80 -15.70 -9.96
C LYS A 118 -2.09 -16.09 -10.65
N GLU A 119 -2.85 -17.01 -10.06
CA GLU A 119 -4.10 -17.52 -10.64
C GLU A 119 -5.20 -16.44 -10.75
N LEU A 120 -5.08 -15.35 -9.98
CA LEU A 120 -6.03 -14.24 -10.09
C LEU A 120 -5.90 -13.47 -11.41
N ILE A 121 -4.72 -13.51 -12.03
CA ILE A 121 -4.36 -12.71 -13.21
C ILE A 121 -3.72 -13.54 -14.33
N ASP A 122 -3.92 -14.85 -14.34
CA ASP A 122 -3.32 -15.79 -15.29
C ASP A 122 -3.70 -15.53 -16.75
N SER A 123 -4.82 -14.87 -16.99
CA SER A 123 -5.23 -14.41 -18.34
C SER A 123 -4.33 -13.31 -18.91
N ILE A 124 -3.48 -12.66 -18.09
CA ILE A 124 -2.58 -11.60 -18.58
C ILE A 124 -1.42 -12.23 -19.35
N THR A 125 -1.30 -11.87 -20.62
CA THR A 125 -0.25 -12.36 -21.52
C THR A 125 0.90 -11.37 -21.72
N SER A 126 0.66 -10.08 -21.49
CA SER A 126 1.68 -9.03 -21.66
C SER A 126 1.36 -7.81 -20.81
N VAL A 127 2.41 -7.25 -20.20
CA VAL A 127 2.35 -5.97 -19.48
C VAL A 127 3.53 -5.12 -19.95
N LYS A 128 3.25 -3.88 -20.38
CA LYS A 128 4.29 -2.96 -20.89
C LYS A 128 4.03 -1.53 -20.44
N SER A 129 5.10 -0.83 -20.06
CA SER A 129 5.04 0.63 -19.96
C SER A 129 5.06 1.25 -21.34
N THR A 130 4.23 2.26 -21.52
CA THR A 130 4.16 3.04 -22.76
C THR A 130 4.49 4.51 -22.49
N PHE A 131 4.34 5.38 -23.48
CA PHE A 131 4.60 6.80 -23.32
C PHE A 131 3.62 7.44 -22.29
N ASN A 132 3.98 8.60 -21.78
CA ASN A 132 3.13 9.42 -20.90
C ASN A 132 2.70 8.72 -19.59
N ASN A 133 3.59 7.94 -18.99
CA ASN A 133 3.34 7.23 -17.72
C ASN A 133 2.11 6.30 -17.79
N GLN A 134 1.98 5.55 -18.89
CA GLN A 134 0.91 4.59 -19.08
C GLN A 134 1.42 3.15 -19.02
N VAL A 135 0.51 2.24 -18.69
CA VAL A 135 0.74 0.78 -18.73
C VAL A 135 -0.33 0.13 -19.60
N GLU A 136 0.13 -0.62 -20.60
CA GLU A 136 -0.70 -1.49 -21.42
C GLU A 136 -0.68 -2.91 -20.84
N ILE A 137 -1.85 -3.50 -20.68
CA ILE A 137 -2.05 -4.89 -20.23
C ILE A 137 -2.86 -5.61 -21.30
N LYS A 138 -2.36 -6.77 -21.75
CA LYS A 138 -3.08 -7.66 -22.68
C LYS A 138 -3.47 -8.95 -22.01
N THR A 139 -4.64 -9.44 -22.32
CA THR A 139 -5.19 -10.71 -21.88
C THR A 139 -5.28 -11.71 -23.03
N ASP A 140 -5.41 -13.00 -22.75
CA ASP A 140 -5.54 -14.09 -23.72
C ASP A 140 -6.95 -14.18 -24.36
N GLY A 141 -7.87 -13.36 -23.89
CA GLY A 141 -9.23 -13.20 -24.36
C GLY A 141 -9.93 -12.04 -23.66
N PRO A 142 -11.17 -11.71 -23.99
CA PRO A 142 -11.93 -10.69 -23.30
C PRO A 142 -12.06 -10.99 -21.81
N ASN A 143 -11.58 -10.08 -20.95
CA ASN A 143 -11.64 -10.25 -19.51
C ASN A 143 -12.43 -9.10 -18.83
N PRO A 144 -13.74 -9.21 -18.66
CA PRO A 144 -14.56 -8.16 -18.06
C PRO A 144 -14.34 -7.97 -16.56
N ILE A 145 -13.68 -8.91 -15.88
CA ILE A 145 -13.39 -8.85 -14.43
C ILE A 145 -11.95 -8.43 -14.13
N LEU A 146 -11.14 -8.07 -15.13
CA LEU A 146 -9.73 -7.73 -14.95
C LEU A 146 -9.52 -6.65 -13.88
N LEU A 147 -10.38 -5.63 -13.82
CA LEU A 147 -10.27 -4.59 -12.80
C LEU A 147 -10.47 -5.14 -11.37
N ASN A 148 -11.39 -6.09 -11.19
CA ASN A 148 -11.57 -6.75 -9.89
C ASN A 148 -10.34 -7.56 -9.50
N GLN A 149 -9.73 -8.25 -10.46
CA GLN A 149 -8.49 -9.01 -10.25
C GLN A 149 -7.34 -8.07 -9.89
N LEU A 150 -7.13 -7.01 -10.68
CA LEU A 150 -6.08 -6.02 -10.46
C LEU A 150 -6.24 -5.24 -9.14
N SER A 151 -7.45 -5.16 -8.57
CA SER A 151 -7.66 -4.55 -7.25
C SER A 151 -7.03 -5.34 -6.09
N GLN A 152 -6.51 -6.52 -6.36
CA GLN A 152 -5.83 -7.40 -5.40
C GLN A 152 -4.32 -7.54 -5.66
N ILE A 153 -3.84 -6.97 -6.75
CA ILE A 153 -2.42 -7.00 -7.12
C ILE A 153 -1.77 -5.71 -6.64
N PHE A 154 -0.94 -5.83 -5.62
CA PHE A 154 -0.27 -4.71 -4.99
C PHE A 154 0.98 -4.30 -5.77
N ILE A 155 1.24 -2.99 -5.84
CA ILE A 155 2.38 -2.44 -6.56
C ILE A 155 3.56 -2.24 -5.61
N MET A 156 4.71 -2.77 -6.00
CA MET A 156 5.99 -2.69 -5.30
C MET A 156 6.98 -1.83 -6.08
N SER A 157 7.95 -1.24 -5.41
CA SER A 157 9.06 -0.57 -6.07
C SER A 157 10.01 -1.59 -6.69
N GLU A 158 10.21 -1.51 -8.01
CA GLU A 158 11.18 -2.32 -8.73
C GLU A 158 12.60 -2.13 -8.18
N ALA A 159 13.00 -0.86 -7.96
CA ALA A 159 14.33 -0.53 -7.47
C ALA A 159 14.60 -1.08 -6.07
N TRP A 160 13.64 -0.92 -5.16
CA TRP A 160 13.75 -1.45 -3.79
C TRP A 160 13.76 -2.98 -3.78
N SER A 161 12.90 -3.62 -4.57
CA SER A 161 12.85 -5.07 -4.68
C SER A 161 14.16 -5.65 -5.19
N LYS A 162 14.72 -5.08 -6.28
CA LYS A 162 16.03 -5.49 -6.83
C LYS A 162 17.17 -5.29 -5.83
N LYS A 163 17.19 -4.15 -5.13
CA LYS A 163 18.22 -3.87 -4.12
C LYS A 163 18.24 -4.90 -2.99
N ASN A 164 17.09 -5.48 -2.67
CA ASN A 164 16.92 -6.38 -1.53
C ASN A 164 16.75 -7.86 -1.93
N GLY A 165 16.97 -8.23 -3.19
CA GLY A 165 16.85 -9.61 -3.67
C GLY A 165 15.42 -10.15 -3.66
N CYS A 166 14.44 -9.29 -3.94
CA CYS A 166 13.01 -9.61 -3.91
C CYS A 166 12.35 -9.55 -5.28
N GLU A 167 13.10 -9.80 -6.36
CA GLU A 167 12.57 -9.80 -7.73
C GLU A 167 11.53 -10.90 -7.95
N GLN A 168 11.65 -11.99 -7.19
CA GLN A 168 10.68 -13.08 -7.17
C GLN A 168 9.83 -13.01 -5.91
N SER A 169 8.60 -13.51 -5.99
CA SER A 169 7.76 -13.73 -4.81
C SER A 169 8.41 -14.75 -3.88
N GLN A 170 8.24 -14.57 -2.57
CA GLN A 170 8.63 -15.58 -1.60
C GLN A 170 7.93 -16.91 -1.93
N ASP A 171 8.69 -17.99 -1.96
CA ASP A 171 8.13 -19.33 -1.89
C ASP A 171 7.81 -19.66 -0.42
N TYR A 172 6.56 -19.43 -0.06
CA TYR A 172 6.12 -19.62 1.33
C TYR A 172 6.12 -21.11 1.72
N ASP A 173 5.76 -22.00 0.80
CA ASP A 173 5.71 -23.43 1.04
C ASP A 173 7.10 -24.05 1.23
N ALA A 174 8.09 -23.49 0.56
CA ALA A 174 9.51 -23.84 0.78
C ALA A 174 10.08 -23.29 2.11
N SER A 175 9.28 -22.56 2.89
CA SER A 175 9.67 -21.94 4.16
C SER A 175 10.92 -21.04 4.05
N GLN A 176 11.15 -20.43 2.88
CA GLN A 176 12.24 -19.51 2.65
C GLN A 176 11.83 -18.10 3.07
N GLU A 177 12.45 -17.60 4.12
CA GLU A 177 12.33 -16.20 4.48
C GLU A 177 13.15 -15.34 3.50
N THR A 178 12.54 -14.28 2.98
CA THR A 178 13.19 -13.29 2.13
C THR A 178 13.19 -11.92 2.83
N TYR A 179 13.98 -10.97 2.32
CA TYR A 179 13.94 -9.62 2.87
C TYR A 179 12.51 -9.03 2.82
N CYS A 180 11.76 -9.27 1.75
CA CYS A 180 10.39 -8.76 1.58
C CYS A 180 9.34 -9.50 2.41
N SER A 181 9.64 -10.70 2.91
CA SER A 181 8.70 -11.41 3.78
C SER A 181 8.59 -10.82 5.18
N ILE A 182 9.61 -10.06 5.60
CA ILE A 182 9.71 -9.41 6.92
C ILE A 182 9.84 -7.89 6.86
N ASN A 183 10.01 -7.32 5.67
CA ASN A 183 10.07 -5.88 5.44
C ASN A 183 9.08 -5.49 4.33
N ALA A 184 8.43 -4.35 4.51
CA ALA A 184 7.46 -3.83 3.55
C ALA A 184 7.77 -2.38 3.17
N MET A 185 7.61 -2.04 1.90
CA MET A 185 7.78 -0.69 1.39
C MET A 185 6.80 -0.46 0.23
N GLY A 186 5.81 0.36 0.47
CA GLY A 186 4.74 0.66 -0.48
C GLY A 186 4.40 2.14 -0.57
N THR A 187 3.32 2.43 -1.27
CA THR A 187 2.79 3.80 -1.46
C THR A 187 1.64 4.14 -0.53
N GLY A 188 1.23 3.20 0.33
CA GLY A 188 0.00 3.27 1.12
C GLY A 188 0.02 4.26 2.29
N PRO A 189 -1.11 4.39 3.00
CA PRO A 189 -1.32 5.39 4.05
C PRO A 189 -0.50 5.15 5.32
N PHE A 190 0.04 3.95 5.51
CA PHE A 190 0.84 3.59 6.67
C PHE A 190 2.14 2.89 6.27
N VAL A 191 3.13 2.95 7.16
CA VAL A 191 4.40 2.21 7.08
C VAL A 191 4.52 1.30 8.29
N ILE A 192 5.08 0.09 8.12
CA ILE A 192 5.36 -0.82 9.25
C ILE A 192 6.67 -0.39 9.89
N THR A 193 6.62 -0.07 11.18
CA THR A 193 7.79 0.32 11.98
C THR A 193 8.23 -0.78 12.94
N LEU A 194 7.35 -1.74 13.23
CA LEU A 194 7.68 -2.92 14.04
C LEU A 194 6.86 -4.12 13.55
N ARG A 195 7.52 -5.25 13.43
CA ARG A 195 6.90 -6.56 13.17
C ARG A 195 7.45 -7.60 14.13
N GLU A 196 6.61 -8.06 15.03
CA GLU A 196 6.83 -9.21 15.91
C GLU A 196 5.79 -10.27 15.54
N GLN A 197 6.17 -11.22 14.70
CA GLN A 197 5.24 -12.20 14.13
C GLN A 197 4.44 -12.92 15.23
N ASN A 198 3.15 -13.12 15.02
CA ASN A 198 2.20 -13.69 15.96
C ASN A 198 2.02 -12.93 17.28
N THR A 199 2.62 -11.77 17.41
CA THR A 199 2.59 -10.96 18.63
C THR A 199 2.02 -9.58 18.37
N ARG A 200 2.66 -8.82 17.46
CA ARG A 200 2.29 -7.43 17.23
C ARG A 200 2.88 -6.89 15.92
N THR A 201 2.06 -6.16 15.19
CA THR A 201 2.54 -5.30 14.09
C THR A 201 2.16 -3.86 14.37
N VAL A 202 3.13 -2.96 14.24
CA VAL A 202 2.93 -1.52 14.43
C VAL A 202 3.04 -0.81 13.10
N PHE A 203 2.02 -0.03 12.80
CA PHE A 203 1.96 0.85 11.65
C PHE A 203 2.00 2.30 12.12
N GLU A 204 2.76 3.14 11.46
CA GLU A 204 2.76 4.59 11.64
C GLU A 204 2.27 5.28 10.37
N ARG A 205 1.67 6.45 10.52
CA ARG A 205 1.16 7.24 9.41
C ARG A 205 2.27 7.52 8.40
N ASN A 206 2.00 7.28 7.14
CA ASN A 206 2.85 7.73 6.04
C ASN A 206 2.52 9.20 5.71
N ASN A 207 3.32 10.13 6.22
CA ASN A 207 3.12 11.56 5.99
C ASN A 207 3.34 11.97 4.52
N SER A 208 3.96 11.12 3.72
CA SER A 208 4.16 11.32 2.27
C SER A 208 3.08 10.67 1.42
N TRP A 209 2.05 10.06 2.04
CA TRP A 209 0.96 9.45 1.29
C TRP A 209 0.23 10.49 0.44
N TRP A 210 0.02 10.17 -0.82
CA TRP A 210 -0.58 11.03 -1.84
C TRP A 210 -2.08 11.24 -1.67
N GLY A 211 -2.77 10.35 -0.94
CA GLY A 211 -4.20 10.40 -0.73
C GLY A 211 -4.63 11.50 0.24
N ASP A 212 -5.93 11.63 0.43
CA ASP A 212 -6.51 12.62 1.35
C ASP A 212 -6.27 12.21 2.81
N GLN A 213 -5.26 12.78 3.43
CA GLN A 213 -4.89 12.51 4.81
C GLN A 213 -5.93 12.98 5.85
N SER A 214 -6.93 13.77 5.44
CA SER A 214 -8.03 14.20 6.33
C SER A 214 -9.08 13.12 6.56
N GLN A 215 -9.07 12.03 5.78
CA GLN A 215 -10.04 10.92 5.90
C GLN A 215 -9.90 10.14 7.20
N HIS A 216 -8.79 10.25 7.91
CA HIS A 216 -8.60 9.66 9.22
C HIS A 216 -7.68 10.53 10.09
N ASN A 217 -7.83 10.40 11.40
CA ASN A 217 -7.00 11.09 12.39
C ASN A 217 -5.99 10.17 13.08
N LEU A 218 -5.76 8.97 12.54
CA LEU A 218 -4.85 7.98 13.13
C LEU A 218 -3.40 8.34 12.81
N ASP A 219 -2.56 8.33 13.83
CA ASP A 219 -1.10 8.44 13.69
C ASP A 219 -0.44 7.06 13.76
N LYS A 220 -1.10 6.10 14.45
CA LYS A 220 -0.58 4.78 14.71
C LYS A 220 -1.68 3.73 14.72
N ILE A 221 -1.36 2.52 14.23
CA ILE A 221 -2.17 1.31 14.40
C ILE A 221 -1.30 0.25 15.07
N GLU A 222 -1.81 -0.37 16.12
CA GLU A 222 -1.23 -1.57 16.73
C GLU A 222 -2.12 -2.76 16.42
N LEU A 223 -1.67 -3.63 15.53
CA LEU A 223 -2.33 -4.88 15.23
C LEU A 223 -1.85 -5.96 16.21
N LEU A 224 -2.83 -6.58 16.88
CA LEU A 224 -2.62 -7.65 17.86
C LEU A 224 -3.36 -8.89 17.37
N PRO A 225 -2.67 -9.89 16.80
CA PRO A 225 -3.34 -11.10 16.31
C PRO A 225 -3.89 -11.94 17.46
N ILE A 226 -5.10 -12.44 17.30
CA ILE A 226 -5.73 -13.37 18.24
C ILE A 226 -5.59 -14.77 17.68
N LEU A 227 -4.60 -15.52 18.17
CA LEU A 227 -4.26 -16.85 17.66
C LEU A 227 -5.21 -17.95 18.17
N SER A 228 -5.96 -17.68 19.25
CA SER A 228 -6.94 -18.62 19.79
C SER A 228 -8.11 -17.87 20.46
N LEU A 229 -9.32 -18.21 20.08
CA LEU A 229 -10.55 -17.68 20.70
C LEU A 229 -11.01 -18.48 21.92
N ILE A 230 -10.34 -19.59 22.24
CA ILE A 230 -10.75 -20.47 23.36
C ILE A 230 -10.18 -20.04 24.73
N HIS A 231 -9.35 -19.01 24.76
CA HIS A 231 -8.67 -18.53 25.96
C HIS A 231 -8.96 -17.04 26.26
N ILE A 232 -10.05 -16.50 25.73
CA ILE A 232 -10.53 -15.14 26.04
C ILE A 232 -11.63 -15.22 27.10
#